data_1e191040cc7dd632e7b8a4730632b4f8
#
_entry.id   1e191040cc7dd632e7b8a4730632b4f8
#
_cell.length_a   1.000
_cell.length_b   1.000
_cell.length_c   1.000
_cell.angle_alpha   90.00
_cell.angle_beta   90.00
_cell.angle_gamma   90.00
#
_symmetry.space_group_name_H-M   'P 1'
#
loop_
_entity.id
_entity.type
_entity.pdbx_description
1 polymer ?
#
loop_
_entity_poly.entity_id
_entity_poly.type
_entity_poly.pdbx_seq_one_letter_code
_entity_poly.pdbx_strand_id
1 'polypeptide(L)'
;RDRYMRLIHLSDLHIGKRVNEFSMLEDQEYILKEILGIIDDEQPDGVIIAGDVYDKSVPSEEAVKLLDSFLTSLAKRKLQVYVISGNHDSAAKLAFASSLIDLSGIHISPVYDSAQIARMGDGLVRPYKLENGKGQMVNIYMLPFVKPAMVRAVFPDEAENIKDYTDACRVAVEHMDIDEKATNILVAHQFVTG
;
A
#
# COMPACT_ATOMS: atom_id res chain seq x y z
N ARG A 1 2.15 4.12 30.41
CA ARG A 1 3.13 3.87 29.35
C ARG A 1 2.96 4.97 28.33
N ASP A 2 4.01 5.76 28.07
CA ASP A 2 4.01 6.68 26.95
C ASP A 2 3.90 5.86 25.67
N ARG A 3 2.73 5.89 25.05
CA ARG A 3 2.47 5.12 23.86
C ARG A 3 2.87 5.97 22.65
N TYR A 4 4.00 5.65 22.04
CA TYR A 4 4.37 6.16 20.72
C TYR A 4 3.38 5.67 19.66
N MET A 5 3.31 6.37 18.52
CA MET A 5 2.61 5.87 17.32
C MET A 5 3.05 4.44 17.03
N ARG A 6 2.09 3.52 16.90
CA ARG A 6 2.36 2.11 16.64
C ARG A 6 1.69 1.67 15.36
N LEU A 7 2.47 1.13 14.45
CA LEU A 7 2.00 0.60 13.18
C LEU A 7 2.37 -0.88 13.07
N ILE A 8 1.48 -1.68 12.50
CA ILE A 8 1.80 -3.03 12.03
C ILE A 8 2.07 -2.94 10.54
N HIS A 9 3.23 -3.45 10.12
CA HIS A 9 3.66 -3.49 8.74
C HIS A 9 3.62 -4.93 8.23
N LEU A 10 2.83 -5.14 7.18
CA LEU A 10 2.70 -6.37 6.42
C LEU A 10 3.18 -6.13 5.00
N SER A 11 3.75 -7.13 4.36
CA SER A 11 4.17 -7.11 2.97
C SER A 11 4.17 -8.53 2.41
N ASP A 12 4.14 -8.66 1.09
CA ASP A 12 4.34 -9.94 0.41
C ASP A 12 3.35 -11.03 0.85
N LEU A 13 2.07 -10.68 0.98
CA LEU A 13 1.04 -11.62 1.39
C LEU A 13 0.82 -12.71 0.35
N HIS A 14 1.02 -12.39 -0.94
CA HIS A 14 0.87 -13.31 -2.06
C HIS A 14 -0.39 -14.18 -1.97
N ILE A 15 -1.53 -13.57 -1.64
CA ILE A 15 -2.79 -14.29 -1.46
C ILE A 15 -3.15 -15.04 -2.74
N GLY A 16 -3.48 -16.32 -2.60
CA GLY A 16 -3.75 -17.23 -3.71
C GLY A 16 -2.50 -17.94 -4.24
N LYS A 17 -1.37 -17.90 -3.51
CA LYS A 17 -0.15 -18.62 -3.86
C LYS A 17 -0.39 -20.11 -3.96
N ARG A 18 0.30 -20.74 -4.92
CA ARG A 18 0.36 -22.19 -5.09
C ARG A 18 1.81 -22.64 -5.07
N VAL A 19 2.07 -23.72 -4.38
CA VAL A 19 3.39 -24.36 -4.34
C VAL A 19 3.23 -25.79 -4.88
N ASN A 20 3.87 -26.10 -6.00
CA ASN A 20 3.78 -27.40 -6.66
C ASN A 20 2.32 -27.90 -6.82
N GLU A 21 1.43 -27.09 -7.35
CA GLU A 21 0.01 -27.36 -7.52
C GLU A 21 -0.85 -27.36 -6.23
N PHE A 22 -0.26 -27.36 -5.04
CA PHE A 22 -1.00 -27.21 -3.81
C PHE A 22 -1.39 -25.73 -3.57
N SER A 23 -2.66 -25.53 -3.26
CA SER A 23 -3.17 -24.22 -2.86
C SER A 23 -2.73 -23.89 -1.44
N MET A 24 -2.22 -22.68 -1.21
CA MET A 24 -1.84 -22.22 0.14
C MET A 24 -2.96 -21.42 0.82
N LEU A 25 -4.16 -21.36 0.22
CA LEU A 25 -5.23 -20.50 0.72
C LEU A 25 -5.66 -20.80 2.16
N GLU A 26 -5.72 -22.08 2.54
CA GLU A 26 -6.06 -22.46 3.92
C GLU A 26 -5.01 -22.01 4.92
N ASP A 27 -3.71 -22.19 4.59
CA ASP A 27 -2.61 -21.71 5.42
C ASP A 27 -2.60 -20.17 5.49
N GLN A 28 -2.90 -19.51 4.37
CA GLN A 28 -2.99 -18.06 4.32
C GLN A 28 -4.18 -17.54 5.13
N GLU A 29 -5.33 -18.19 5.08
CA GLU A 29 -6.47 -17.86 5.94
C GLU A 29 -6.13 -18.01 7.42
N TYR A 30 -5.44 -19.11 7.78
CA TYR A 30 -4.98 -19.33 9.15
C TYR A 30 -4.05 -18.20 9.62
N ILE A 31 -3.01 -17.88 8.83
CA ILE A 31 -2.04 -16.84 9.18
C ILE A 31 -2.68 -15.46 9.29
N LEU A 32 -3.63 -15.13 8.40
CA LEU A 32 -4.34 -13.85 8.48
C LEU A 32 -5.19 -13.75 9.75
N LYS A 33 -5.76 -14.85 10.24
CA LYS A 33 -6.45 -14.90 11.53
C LYS A 33 -5.50 -14.69 12.70
N GLU A 34 -4.32 -15.29 12.68
CA GLU A 34 -3.27 -15.07 13.70
C GLU A 34 -2.82 -13.60 13.72
N ILE A 35 -2.65 -12.99 12.54
CA ILE A 35 -2.33 -11.56 12.40
C ILE A 35 -3.42 -10.68 13.03
N LEU A 36 -4.71 -11.03 12.84
CA LEU A 36 -5.81 -10.30 13.49
C LEU A 36 -5.76 -10.42 15.01
N GLY A 37 -5.37 -11.59 15.55
CA GLY A 37 -5.12 -11.79 16.97
C GLY A 37 -4.00 -10.89 17.51
N ILE A 38 -2.87 -10.82 16.79
CA ILE A 38 -1.75 -9.93 17.13
C ILE A 38 -2.20 -8.46 17.10
N ILE A 39 -3.00 -8.08 16.11
CA ILE A 39 -3.58 -6.73 16.02
C ILE A 39 -4.46 -6.42 17.24
N ASP A 40 -5.27 -7.38 17.67
CA ASP A 40 -6.13 -7.22 18.84
C ASP A 40 -5.32 -7.09 20.13
N ASP A 41 -4.21 -7.80 20.27
CA ASP A 41 -3.33 -7.74 21.43
C ASP A 41 -2.49 -6.45 21.46
N GLU A 42 -1.92 -6.06 20.30
CA GLU A 42 -1.01 -4.92 20.19
C GLU A 42 -1.72 -3.58 20.10
N GLN A 43 -2.99 -3.55 19.70
CA GLN A 43 -3.80 -2.33 19.56
C GLN A 43 -3.05 -1.23 18.77
N PRO A 44 -2.66 -1.47 17.51
CA PRO A 44 -1.92 -0.48 16.71
C PRO A 44 -2.80 0.73 16.37
N ASP A 45 -2.16 1.83 16.01
CA ASP A 45 -2.85 3.03 15.51
C ASP A 45 -3.19 2.88 14.01
N GLY A 46 -2.50 2.00 13.29
CA GLY A 46 -2.77 1.68 11.90
C GLY A 46 -2.05 0.44 11.40
N VAL A 47 -2.44 -0.01 10.21
CA VAL A 47 -1.85 -1.17 9.52
C VAL A 47 -1.38 -0.75 8.14
N ILE A 48 -0.18 -1.15 7.76
CA ILE A 48 0.40 -0.95 6.43
C ILE A 48 0.48 -2.30 5.73
N ILE A 49 0.01 -2.38 4.49
CA ILE A 49 0.17 -3.53 3.59
C ILE A 49 0.97 -3.06 2.39
N ALA A 50 2.27 -3.32 2.42
CA ALA A 50 3.25 -2.73 1.52
C ALA A 50 3.54 -3.58 0.28
N GLY A 51 2.51 -3.84 -0.53
CA GLY A 51 2.63 -4.48 -1.84
C GLY A 51 2.63 -6.01 -1.83
N ASP A 52 2.55 -6.57 -3.03
CA ASP A 52 2.42 -8.00 -3.33
C ASP A 52 1.29 -8.65 -2.51
N VAL A 53 0.13 -7.99 -2.57
CA VAL A 53 -1.09 -8.42 -1.88
C VAL A 53 -1.58 -9.75 -2.46
N TYR A 54 -1.63 -9.85 -3.78
CA TYR A 54 -1.94 -11.07 -4.51
C TYR A 54 -0.70 -11.72 -5.12
N ASP A 55 -0.72 -13.04 -5.26
CA ASP A 55 0.35 -13.78 -5.95
C ASP A 55 0.39 -13.51 -7.46
N LYS A 56 -0.74 -13.13 -8.05
CA LYS A 56 -0.90 -12.90 -9.49
C LYS A 56 -1.74 -11.67 -9.76
N SER A 57 -1.43 -10.98 -10.86
CA SER A 57 -2.20 -9.82 -11.35
C SER A 57 -3.67 -10.13 -11.70
N VAL A 58 -4.01 -11.42 -11.87
CA VAL A 58 -5.38 -11.92 -11.98
C VAL A 58 -5.59 -12.97 -10.88
N PRO A 59 -6.03 -12.53 -9.68
CA PRO A 59 -6.29 -13.43 -8.56
C PRO A 59 -7.50 -14.32 -8.83
N SER A 60 -7.56 -15.49 -8.17
CA SER A 60 -8.76 -16.32 -8.17
C SER A 60 -9.86 -15.70 -7.33
N GLU A 61 -11.10 -16.17 -7.53
CA GLU A 61 -12.26 -15.69 -6.75
C GLU A 61 -12.06 -15.94 -5.24
N GLU A 62 -11.49 -17.09 -4.88
CA GLU A 62 -11.21 -17.45 -3.50
C GLU A 62 -10.17 -16.51 -2.87
N ALA A 63 -9.12 -16.15 -3.64
CA ALA A 63 -8.11 -15.19 -3.19
C ALA A 63 -8.74 -13.80 -2.94
N VAL A 64 -9.63 -13.35 -3.84
CA VAL A 64 -10.36 -12.09 -3.67
C VAL A 64 -11.22 -12.12 -2.41
N LYS A 65 -11.98 -13.21 -2.20
CA LYS A 65 -12.81 -13.38 -1.00
C LYS A 65 -12.00 -13.39 0.29
N LEU A 66 -10.82 -14.01 0.27
CA LEU A 66 -9.94 -14.05 1.43
C LEU A 66 -9.42 -12.65 1.79
N LEU A 67 -8.96 -11.88 0.82
CA LEU A 67 -8.54 -10.50 1.05
C LEU A 67 -9.71 -9.63 1.54
N ASP A 68 -10.87 -9.72 0.90
CA ASP A 68 -12.08 -8.97 1.30
C ASP A 68 -12.45 -9.25 2.75
N SER A 69 -12.44 -10.52 3.16
CA SER A 69 -12.71 -10.93 4.54
C SER A 69 -11.70 -10.34 5.54
N PHE A 70 -10.40 -10.32 5.16
CA PHE A 70 -9.35 -9.74 5.99
C PHE A 70 -9.51 -8.23 6.13
N LEU A 71 -9.67 -7.50 5.01
CA LEU A 71 -9.88 -6.05 5.03
C LEU A 71 -11.16 -5.66 5.77
N THR A 72 -12.24 -6.41 5.59
CA THR A 72 -13.50 -6.23 6.33
C THR A 72 -13.28 -6.39 7.84
N SER A 73 -12.45 -7.37 8.24
CA SER A 73 -12.11 -7.60 9.65
C SER A 73 -11.31 -6.46 10.24
N LEU A 74 -10.41 -5.84 9.46
CA LEU A 74 -9.68 -4.62 9.86
C LEU A 74 -10.60 -3.40 9.97
N ALA A 75 -11.50 -3.21 8.99
CA ALA A 75 -12.47 -2.12 9.00
C ALA A 75 -13.41 -2.19 10.22
N LYS A 76 -13.88 -3.39 10.60
CA LYS A 76 -14.70 -3.59 11.81
C LYS A 76 -13.97 -3.16 13.09
N ARG A 77 -12.66 -3.21 13.12
CA ARG A 77 -11.80 -2.73 14.21
C ARG A 77 -11.58 -1.21 14.19
N LYS A 78 -12.11 -0.53 13.17
CA LYS A 78 -11.95 0.93 12.94
C LYS A 78 -10.49 1.36 12.83
N LEU A 79 -9.64 0.47 12.33
CA LEU A 79 -8.23 0.76 12.07
C LEU A 79 -8.08 1.52 10.76
N GLN A 80 -7.08 2.40 10.72
CA GLN A 80 -6.63 2.99 9.47
C GLN A 80 -5.68 2.01 8.79
N VAL A 81 -5.97 1.65 7.56
CA VAL A 81 -5.23 0.64 6.78
C VAL A 81 -4.73 1.28 5.50
N TYR A 82 -3.44 1.13 5.21
CA TYR A 82 -2.78 1.72 4.05
C TYR A 82 -2.22 0.62 3.17
N VAL A 83 -2.76 0.50 1.96
CA VAL A 83 -2.43 -0.59 1.03
C VAL A 83 -1.82 -0.03 -0.23
N ILE A 84 -0.66 -0.51 -0.63
CA ILE A 84 -0.07 -0.24 -1.94
C ILE A 84 0.00 -1.51 -2.77
N SER A 85 0.03 -1.37 -4.10
CA SER A 85 0.31 -2.48 -5.00
C SER A 85 1.81 -2.74 -5.11
N GLY A 86 2.18 -4.02 -5.17
CA GLY A 86 3.53 -4.50 -5.48
C GLY A 86 3.71 -4.83 -6.97
N ASN A 87 4.79 -5.54 -7.28
CA ASN A 87 5.11 -5.90 -8.67
C ASN A 87 4.29 -7.08 -9.21
N HIS A 88 3.72 -7.92 -8.36
CA HIS A 88 2.82 -9.01 -8.73
C HIS A 88 1.37 -8.55 -8.89
N ASP A 89 0.99 -7.47 -8.23
CA ASP A 89 -0.38 -6.96 -8.25
C ASP A 89 -0.75 -6.28 -9.57
N SER A 90 -2.05 -6.28 -9.87
CA SER A 90 -2.64 -5.31 -10.78
C SER A 90 -3.09 -4.09 -9.99
N ALA A 91 -2.35 -2.99 -10.06
CA ALA A 91 -2.70 -1.75 -9.36
C ALA A 91 -4.14 -1.30 -9.68
N ALA A 92 -4.58 -1.43 -10.93
CA ALA A 92 -5.94 -1.07 -11.34
C ALA A 92 -7.02 -1.93 -10.69
N LYS A 93 -6.78 -3.23 -10.51
CA LYS A 93 -7.72 -4.14 -9.86
C LYS A 93 -7.75 -3.92 -8.36
N LEU A 94 -6.58 -3.70 -7.74
CA LEU A 94 -6.47 -3.41 -6.32
C LEU A 94 -7.15 -2.08 -5.98
N ALA A 95 -6.94 -1.06 -6.80
CA ALA A 95 -7.54 0.26 -6.63
C ALA A 95 -9.03 0.32 -7.05
N PHE A 96 -9.62 -0.78 -7.54
CA PHE A 96 -11.03 -0.81 -7.90
C PHE A 96 -11.90 -0.52 -6.66
N ALA A 97 -12.84 0.40 -6.83
CA ALA A 97 -13.72 0.88 -5.75
C ALA A 97 -13.00 1.51 -4.53
N SER A 98 -11.72 1.88 -4.65
CA SER A 98 -10.91 2.46 -3.56
C SER A 98 -11.60 3.65 -2.88
N SER A 99 -12.26 4.54 -3.63
CA SER A 99 -12.97 5.70 -3.09
C SER A 99 -14.16 5.33 -2.19
N LEU A 100 -14.82 4.19 -2.42
CA LEU A 100 -15.88 3.68 -1.55
C LEU A 100 -15.28 3.02 -0.30
N ILE A 101 -14.19 2.30 -0.46
CA ILE A 101 -13.47 1.60 0.61
C ILE A 101 -12.79 2.60 1.55
N ASP A 102 -12.30 3.72 1.02
CA ASP A 102 -11.67 4.81 1.77
C ASP A 102 -12.55 5.33 2.93
N LEU A 103 -13.86 5.38 2.72
CA LEU A 103 -14.82 5.75 3.76
C LEU A 103 -14.85 4.81 4.96
N SER A 104 -14.34 3.60 4.83
CA SER A 104 -14.23 2.62 5.92
C SER A 104 -12.88 2.66 6.65
N GLY A 105 -11.99 3.61 6.30
CA GLY A 105 -10.63 3.73 6.85
C GLY A 105 -9.60 2.83 6.15
N ILE A 106 -9.95 2.24 5.01
CA ILE A 106 -9.01 1.45 4.19
C ILE A 106 -8.61 2.28 2.98
N HIS A 107 -7.36 2.71 2.97
CA HIS A 107 -6.79 3.56 1.94
C HIS A 107 -5.96 2.71 0.99
N ILE A 108 -6.34 2.69 -0.29
CA ILE A 108 -5.61 1.95 -1.33
C ILE A 108 -4.96 2.96 -2.26
N SER A 109 -3.66 2.80 -2.50
CA SER A 109 -2.94 3.68 -3.42
C SER A 109 -3.57 3.64 -4.82
N PRO A 110 -3.73 4.79 -5.48
CA PRO A 110 -4.18 4.84 -6.87
C PRO A 110 -3.12 4.23 -7.80
N VAL A 111 -3.52 3.99 -9.04
CA VAL A 111 -2.58 3.64 -10.10
C VAL A 111 -1.63 4.82 -10.34
N TYR A 112 -0.33 4.54 -10.47
CA TYR A 112 0.66 5.55 -10.79
C TYR A 112 0.65 5.82 -12.30
N ASP A 113 -0.25 6.68 -12.73
CA ASP A 113 -0.36 7.11 -14.13
C ASP A 113 -0.74 8.60 -14.23
N SER A 114 -0.48 9.20 -15.39
CA SER A 114 -0.71 10.63 -15.63
C SER A 114 -2.18 11.02 -15.50
N ALA A 115 -3.13 10.14 -15.83
CA ALA A 115 -4.56 10.43 -15.74
C ALA A 115 -5.04 10.46 -14.29
N GLN A 116 -4.56 9.56 -13.45
CA GLN A 116 -4.87 9.54 -12.02
C GLN A 116 -4.22 10.73 -11.30
N ILE A 117 -2.96 10.97 -11.60
CA ILE A 117 -2.21 12.09 -11.04
C ILE A 117 -2.86 13.42 -11.41
N ALA A 118 -3.27 13.62 -12.66
CA ALA A 118 -3.98 14.81 -13.09
C ALA A 118 -5.34 15.01 -12.38
N ARG A 119 -6.05 13.92 -12.08
CA ARG A 119 -7.33 13.98 -11.33
C ARG A 119 -7.13 14.38 -9.86
N MET A 120 -6.00 14.00 -9.27
CA MET A 120 -5.67 14.34 -7.89
C MET A 120 -5.17 15.79 -7.72
N GLY A 121 -4.94 16.52 -8.82
CA GLY A 121 -4.28 17.82 -8.84
C GLY A 121 -2.80 17.68 -8.49
N ASP A 122 -1.97 18.61 -8.92
CA ASP A 122 -0.52 18.73 -8.64
C ASP A 122 0.38 17.51 -8.90
N GLY A 123 -0.16 16.43 -9.44
CA GLY A 123 0.59 15.26 -9.90
C GLY A 123 1.28 14.42 -8.84
N LEU A 124 1.04 14.66 -7.58
CA LEU A 124 1.85 14.14 -6.49
C LEU A 124 1.12 13.09 -5.65
N VAL A 125 1.90 12.16 -5.11
CA VAL A 125 1.44 11.25 -4.05
C VAL A 125 1.20 12.10 -2.79
N ARG A 126 -0.07 12.28 -2.42
CA ARG A 126 -0.45 13.06 -1.24
C ARG A 126 -0.41 12.21 0.02
N PRO A 127 -0.05 12.82 1.16
CA PRO A 127 -0.04 12.08 2.42
C PRO A 127 -1.45 11.84 2.96
N TYR A 128 -1.65 10.67 3.52
CA TYR A 128 -2.71 10.43 4.49
C TYR A 128 -2.21 10.81 5.88
N LYS A 129 -3.02 11.55 6.64
CA LYS A 129 -2.68 11.95 8.01
C LYS A 129 -3.22 10.91 8.97
N LEU A 130 -2.34 10.30 9.74
CA LEU A 130 -2.71 9.41 10.84
C LEU A 130 -2.41 10.11 12.16
N GLU A 131 -3.45 10.23 13.00
CA GLU A 131 -3.34 10.76 14.35
C GLU A 131 -3.66 9.65 15.35
N ASN A 132 -2.84 9.49 16.38
CA ASN A 132 -3.15 8.60 17.48
C ASN A 132 -3.96 9.33 18.57
N GLY A 133 -4.53 8.55 19.51
CA GLY A 133 -5.34 9.09 20.62
C GLY A 133 -4.60 10.04 21.58
N LYS A 134 -3.33 10.41 21.31
CA LYS A 134 -2.50 11.34 22.10
C LYS A 134 -2.07 12.57 21.31
N GLY A 135 -2.65 12.80 20.13
CA GLY A 135 -2.32 13.93 19.29
C GLY A 135 -0.98 13.83 18.55
N GLN A 136 -0.34 12.66 18.53
CA GLN A 136 0.80 12.43 17.64
C GLN A 136 0.30 12.23 16.23
N MET A 137 0.89 12.95 15.28
CA MET A 137 0.50 12.91 13.88
C MET A 137 1.66 12.46 13.00
N VAL A 138 1.38 11.59 12.04
CA VAL A 138 2.32 11.20 10.99
C VAL A 138 1.65 11.32 9.63
N ASN A 139 2.43 11.65 8.62
CA ASN A 139 2.03 11.63 7.22
C ASN A 139 2.43 10.29 6.61
N ILE A 140 1.48 9.60 5.99
CA ILE A 140 1.70 8.33 5.28
C ILE A 140 1.63 8.60 3.78
N TYR A 141 2.76 8.47 3.09
CA TYR A 141 2.85 8.57 1.64
C TYR A 141 2.84 7.17 1.04
N MET A 142 1.91 6.90 0.13
CA MET A 142 1.74 5.59 -0.48
C MET A 142 2.24 5.60 -1.92
N LEU A 143 3.47 5.12 -2.15
CA LEU A 143 4.05 4.94 -3.48
C LEU A 143 3.87 3.48 -3.92
N PRO A 144 2.96 3.18 -4.86
CA PRO A 144 2.84 1.82 -5.39
C PRO A 144 4.11 1.42 -6.14
N PHE A 145 4.24 0.15 -6.48
CA PHE A 145 5.34 -0.30 -7.32
C PHE A 145 5.36 0.46 -8.64
N VAL A 146 6.47 1.11 -8.95
CA VAL A 146 6.65 1.87 -10.18
C VAL A 146 7.74 1.27 -11.06
N LYS A 147 7.51 1.33 -12.37
CA LYS A 147 8.49 0.96 -13.40
C LYS A 147 9.01 2.21 -14.09
N PRO A 148 10.24 2.21 -14.61
CA PRO A 148 10.78 3.37 -15.35
C PRO A 148 9.84 3.90 -16.43
N ALA A 149 9.19 3.01 -17.19
CA ALA A 149 8.24 3.40 -18.23
C ALA A 149 7.01 4.15 -17.68
N MET A 150 6.54 3.81 -16.48
CA MET A 150 5.40 4.48 -15.85
C MET A 150 5.79 5.91 -15.43
N VAL A 151 6.96 6.06 -14.81
CA VAL A 151 7.43 7.36 -14.35
C VAL A 151 7.76 8.28 -15.53
N ARG A 152 8.38 7.75 -16.61
CA ARG A 152 8.58 8.50 -17.85
C ARG A 152 7.28 9.00 -18.47
N ALA A 153 6.22 8.20 -18.42
CA ALA A 153 4.91 8.61 -18.94
C ALA A 153 4.26 9.73 -18.12
N VAL A 154 4.53 9.78 -16.82
CA VAL A 154 4.05 10.83 -15.90
C VAL A 154 4.88 12.11 -16.03
N PHE A 155 6.20 11.99 -16.19
CA PHE A 155 7.16 13.09 -16.30
C PHE A 155 7.92 13.03 -17.65
N PRO A 156 7.26 13.35 -18.77
CA PRO A 156 7.87 13.23 -20.09
C PRO A 156 9.09 14.13 -20.28
N ASP A 157 9.11 15.29 -19.63
CA ASP A 157 10.22 16.25 -19.71
C ASP A 157 11.50 15.72 -19.00
N GLU A 158 11.36 14.76 -18.10
CA GLU A 158 12.47 14.12 -17.40
C GLU A 158 12.77 12.70 -17.92
N ALA A 159 12.08 12.26 -18.99
CA ALA A 159 12.15 10.87 -19.47
C ALA A 159 13.58 10.42 -19.81
N GLU A 160 14.43 11.30 -20.32
CA GLU A 160 15.82 11.00 -20.66
C GLU A 160 16.70 10.73 -19.42
N ASN A 161 16.30 11.25 -18.25
CA ASN A 161 17.00 11.09 -16.98
C ASN A 161 16.57 9.82 -16.23
N ILE A 162 15.49 9.15 -16.66
CA ILE A 162 14.95 7.94 -16.03
C ILE A 162 15.42 6.72 -16.81
N LYS A 163 16.56 6.16 -16.44
CA LYS A 163 17.19 5.03 -17.14
C LYS A 163 16.81 3.69 -16.53
N ASP A 164 16.72 3.63 -15.21
CA ASP A 164 16.49 2.41 -14.44
C ASP A 164 15.48 2.64 -13.30
N TYR A 165 15.32 1.64 -12.45
CA TYR A 165 14.41 1.69 -11.29
C TYR A 165 14.85 2.71 -10.24
N THR A 166 16.15 2.90 -10.06
CA THR A 166 16.70 3.90 -9.12
C THR A 166 16.32 5.31 -9.54
N ASP A 167 16.51 5.63 -10.80
CA ASP A 167 16.10 6.93 -11.35
C ASP A 167 14.59 7.12 -11.27
N ALA A 168 13.81 6.07 -11.57
CA ALA A 168 12.35 6.13 -11.47
C ALA A 168 11.90 6.42 -10.03
N CYS A 169 12.45 5.73 -9.05
CA CYS A 169 12.14 5.97 -7.64
C CYS A 169 12.54 7.37 -7.22
N ARG A 170 13.75 7.82 -7.60
CA ARG A 170 14.24 9.16 -7.28
C ARG A 170 13.29 10.24 -7.81
N VAL A 171 12.96 10.20 -9.11
CA VAL A 171 12.04 11.17 -9.71
C VAL A 171 10.65 11.11 -9.06
N ALA A 172 10.12 9.91 -8.82
CA ALA A 172 8.82 9.76 -8.15
C ALA A 172 8.82 10.40 -6.75
N VAL A 173 9.89 10.27 -5.98
CA VAL A 173 10.00 10.85 -4.62
C VAL A 173 10.25 12.35 -4.68
N GLU A 174 11.10 12.83 -5.59
CA GLU A 174 11.37 14.26 -5.77
C GLU A 174 10.11 15.07 -6.11
N HIS A 175 9.14 14.45 -6.77
CA HIS A 175 7.85 15.07 -7.09
C HIS A 175 6.75 14.86 -6.03
N MET A 176 7.10 14.33 -4.86
CA MET A 176 6.17 14.28 -3.72
C MET A 176 6.22 15.60 -2.94
N ASP A 177 5.05 16.09 -2.53
CA ASP A 177 4.95 17.23 -1.62
C ASP A 177 5.18 16.79 -0.17
N ILE A 178 6.46 16.59 0.19
CA ILE A 178 6.85 16.10 1.51
C ILE A 178 7.03 17.29 2.47
N ASP A 179 6.22 17.34 3.52
CA ASP A 179 6.40 18.30 4.62
C ASP A 179 7.59 17.87 5.48
N GLU A 180 8.76 18.46 5.24
CA GLU A 180 10.00 18.16 5.96
C GLU A 180 9.93 18.45 7.48
N LYS A 181 8.94 19.23 7.91
CA LYS A 181 8.75 19.57 9.33
C LYS A 181 7.88 18.55 10.08
N ALA A 182 7.22 17.67 9.36
CA ALA A 182 6.37 16.62 9.90
C ALA A 182 7.12 15.29 10.04
N THR A 183 6.57 14.38 10.83
CA THR A 183 6.99 12.97 10.80
C THR A 183 6.38 12.32 9.57
N ASN A 184 7.23 11.82 8.68
CA ASN A 184 6.81 11.25 7.41
C ASN A 184 7.18 9.76 7.33
N ILE A 185 6.27 8.96 6.79
CA ILE A 185 6.46 7.54 6.48
C ILE A 185 6.18 7.37 4.98
N LEU A 186 7.17 6.90 4.23
CA LEU A 186 7.00 6.47 2.85
C LEU A 186 6.77 4.96 2.82
N VAL A 187 5.60 4.55 2.36
CA VAL A 187 5.29 3.15 2.06
C VAL A 187 5.62 2.90 0.60
N ALA A 188 6.54 1.98 0.35
CA ALA A 188 6.99 1.64 -0.99
C ALA A 188 7.24 0.12 -1.10
N HIS A 189 7.17 -0.40 -2.32
CA HIS A 189 7.50 -1.79 -2.65
C HIS A 189 8.48 -1.81 -3.81
N GLN A 190 9.73 -1.45 -3.52
CA GLN A 190 10.79 -1.28 -4.52
C GLN A 190 12.03 -2.10 -4.12
N PHE A 191 12.89 -2.37 -5.08
CA PHE A 191 14.19 -2.97 -4.80
C PHE A 191 15.10 -1.94 -4.16
N VAL A 192 15.41 -2.13 -2.88
CA VAL A 192 16.29 -1.23 -2.11
C VAL A 192 17.56 -1.98 -1.75
N THR A 193 18.70 -1.39 -2.09
CA THR A 193 20.03 -1.88 -1.69
C THR A 193 20.65 -0.85 -0.75
N GLY A 194 21.21 -1.33 0.36
CA GLY A 194 21.95 -0.51 1.34
C GLY A 194 23.45 -0.63 1.15
#